data_490408163f346ae053bd10e9d1bccdc4
#
_entry.id   490408163f346ae053bd10e9d1bccdc4
#
_cell.length_a   1.000
_cell.length_b   1.000
_cell.length_c   1.000
_cell.angle_alpha   90.00
_cell.angle_beta   90.00
_cell.angle_gamma   90.00
#
_symmetry.space_group_name_H-M   'P 1'
#
loop_
_entity.id
_entity.type
_entity.pdbx_description
1 polymer ?
#
loop_
_entity_poly.entity_id
_entity_poly.type
_entity_poly.pdbx_seq_one_letter_code
_entity_poly.pdbx_strand_id
1 'polypeptide(L)'
;MLKVRELMELLKVVNPDLVVVLQDDPEGNGYRLLSGVDDGDDNLAFVPKNAAHPERGGMEVAHRTLTPALEADGYEKEDMALPEHIPCVVFFP
;
A
#
# COMPACT_ATOMS: atom_id res chain seq x y z
N MET A 1 -2.08 -12.52 -0.67
CA MET A 1 -2.20 -11.05 -0.52
C MET A 1 -3.61 -10.60 -0.88
N LEU A 2 -4.16 -9.69 -0.14
CA LEU A 2 -5.49 -9.16 -0.39
C LEU A 2 -5.45 -8.13 -1.54
N LYS A 3 -6.30 -8.31 -2.53
CA LYS A 3 -6.45 -7.35 -3.63
C LYS A 3 -7.61 -6.40 -3.36
N VAL A 4 -7.62 -5.24 -4.01
CA VAL A 4 -8.69 -4.24 -3.86
C VAL A 4 -10.07 -4.85 -4.10
N ARG A 5 -10.25 -5.63 -5.18
CA ARG A 5 -11.53 -6.27 -5.48
C ARG A 5 -11.99 -7.25 -4.40
N GLU A 6 -11.04 -7.96 -3.77
CA GLU A 6 -11.33 -8.88 -2.67
C GLU A 6 -11.76 -8.11 -1.43
N LEU A 7 -11.09 -6.99 -1.14
CA LEU A 7 -11.46 -6.09 -0.05
C LEU A 7 -12.87 -5.51 -0.27
N MET A 8 -13.18 -5.08 -1.49
CA MET A 8 -14.52 -4.57 -1.82
C MET A 8 -15.61 -5.62 -1.56
N GLU A 9 -15.34 -6.88 -1.91
CA GLU A 9 -16.29 -7.98 -1.64
C GLU A 9 -16.47 -8.20 -0.13
N LEU A 10 -15.39 -8.20 0.64
CA LEU A 10 -15.46 -8.35 2.09
C LEU A 10 -16.25 -7.21 2.76
N LEU A 11 -16.12 -6.00 2.25
CA LEU A 11 -16.79 -4.82 2.81
C LEU A 11 -18.26 -4.70 2.45
N LYS A 12 -18.77 -5.46 1.48
CA LYS A 12 -20.19 -5.40 1.07
C LYS A 12 -21.17 -5.70 2.20
N VAL A 13 -20.78 -6.55 3.14
CA VAL A 13 -21.63 -6.97 4.28
C VAL A 13 -21.38 -6.16 5.53
N VAL A 14 -20.50 -5.18 5.48
CA VAL A 14 -20.14 -4.32 6.61
C VAL A 14 -20.96 -3.04 6.54
N ASN A 15 -21.43 -2.56 7.70
CA ASN A 15 -22.11 -1.27 7.80
C ASN A 15 -21.19 -0.15 7.28
N PRO A 16 -21.61 0.59 6.21
CA PRO A 16 -20.74 1.60 5.59
C PRO A 16 -20.47 2.82 6.48
N ASP A 17 -21.20 2.99 7.58
CA ASP A 17 -21.02 4.12 8.50
C ASP A 17 -19.97 3.83 9.59
N LEU A 18 -19.41 2.64 9.63
CA LEU A 18 -18.38 2.30 10.59
C LEU A 18 -17.05 2.98 10.24
N VAL A 19 -16.35 3.44 11.26
CA VAL A 19 -15.02 4.05 11.10
C VAL A 19 -13.97 2.96 10.86
N VAL A 20 -13.06 3.21 9.94
CA VAL A 20 -11.97 2.27 9.64
C VAL A 20 -10.81 2.51 10.58
N VAL A 21 -10.34 1.44 11.19
CA VAL A 21 -9.20 1.45 12.12
C VAL A 21 -8.15 0.46 11.60
N LEU A 22 -6.89 0.87 11.63
CA LEU A 22 -5.76 0.00 11.32
C LEU A 22 -5.12 -0.51 12.60
N GLN A 23 -4.82 -1.79 12.63
CA GLN A 23 -4.03 -2.38 13.70
C GLN A 23 -2.54 -2.27 13.34
N ASP A 24 -1.74 -1.72 14.27
CA ASP A 24 -0.32 -1.44 13.98
C ASP A 24 0.53 -2.71 13.86
N ASP A 25 0.13 -3.77 14.56
CA ASP A 25 0.85 -5.03 14.54
C ASP A 25 -0.11 -6.23 14.66
N PRO A 26 0.36 -7.46 14.37
CA PRO A 26 -0.50 -8.66 14.44
C PRO A 26 -1.03 -8.99 15.84
N GLU A 27 -0.41 -8.47 16.88
CA GLU A 27 -0.79 -8.75 18.27
C GLU A 27 -1.82 -7.76 18.83
N GLY A 28 -2.11 -6.67 18.10
CA GLY A 28 -3.09 -5.69 18.51
C GLY A 28 -2.62 -4.75 19.62
N ASN A 29 -1.33 -4.45 19.68
CA ASN A 29 -0.76 -3.56 20.70
C ASN A 29 -1.03 -2.08 20.43
N GLY A 30 -1.47 -1.71 19.24
CA GLY A 30 -1.80 -0.34 18.89
C GLY A 30 -2.75 -0.27 17.71
N TYR A 31 -3.46 0.85 17.62
CA TYR A 31 -4.42 1.11 16.54
C TYR A 31 -4.26 2.53 16.04
N ARG A 32 -4.58 2.73 14.77
CA ARG A 32 -4.60 4.04 14.12
C ARG A 32 -5.87 4.22 13.32
N LEU A 33 -6.35 5.44 13.25
CA LEU A 33 -7.46 5.76 12.36
C LEU A 33 -6.96 5.86 10.93
N LEU A 34 -7.72 5.25 10.01
CA LEU A 34 -7.47 5.43 8.60
C LEU A 34 -8.03 6.78 8.16
N SER A 35 -7.20 7.68 7.63
CA SER A 35 -7.62 9.01 7.19
C SER A 35 -7.95 9.09 5.72
N GLY A 36 -7.47 8.14 4.92
CA GLY A 36 -7.73 8.12 3.47
C GLY A 36 -7.00 7.02 2.77
N VAL A 37 -7.17 7.01 1.48
CA VAL A 37 -6.50 6.10 0.54
C VAL A 37 -5.78 6.97 -0.47
N ASP A 38 -4.62 6.55 -0.94
CA ASP A 38 -3.94 7.22 -2.05
C ASP A 38 -4.89 7.23 -3.27
N ASP A 39 -5.10 8.39 -3.85
CA ASP A 39 -6.17 8.72 -4.84
C ASP A 39 -6.12 7.93 -6.15
N GLY A 40 -6.00 6.62 -6.05
CA GLY A 40 -5.93 5.78 -7.23
C GLY A 40 -4.61 5.92 -7.97
N ASP A 41 -3.54 6.31 -7.28
CA ASP A 41 -2.20 6.25 -7.84
C ASP A 41 -1.80 4.78 -8.01
N ASP A 42 -2.06 4.24 -9.20
CA ASP A 42 -1.68 2.87 -9.56
C ASP A 42 -0.19 2.76 -9.94
N ASN A 43 0.59 3.84 -9.78
CA ASN A 43 2.02 3.90 -10.06
C ASN A 43 2.89 3.34 -8.93
N LEU A 44 2.30 2.85 -7.86
CA LEU A 44 3.05 2.30 -6.73
C LEU A 44 3.25 0.79 -6.83
N ALA A 45 4.38 0.33 -6.37
CA ALA A 45 4.70 -1.09 -6.28
C ALA A 45 5.56 -1.36 -5.04
N PHE A 46 5.50 -2.57 -4.52
CA PHE A 46 6.28 -2.96 -3.36
C PHE A 46 7.05 -4.25 -3.58
N VAL A 47 8.11 -4.43 -2.81
CA VAL A 47 8.79 -5.71 -2.64
C VAL A 47 8.87 -6.03 -1.15
N PRO A 48 8.41 -7.22 -0.72
CA PRO A 48 8.57 -7.64 0.66
C PRO A 48 10.05 -7.82 1.00
N LYS A 49 10.46 -7.36 2.18
CA LYS A 49 11.84 -7.57 2.65
C LYS A 49 12.10 -9.03 3.05
N ASN A 50 11.05 -9.78 3.35
CA ASN A 50 11.13 -11.21 3.62
C ASN A 50 10.38 -11.96 2.51
N ALA A 51 11.11 -12.49 1.54
CA ALA A 51 10.53 -13.18 0.39
C ALA A 51 9.84 -14.51 0.76
N ALA A 52 10.30 -15.18 1.84
CA ALA A 52 9.70 -16.43 2.29
C ALA A 52 8.38 -16.21 3.03
N HIS A 53 8.26 -15.09 3.73
CA HIS A 53 7.07 -14.71 4.49
C HIS A 53 6.73 -13.25 4.22
N PRO A 54 6.10 -12.93 3.07
CA PRO A 54 5.82 -11.53 2.68
C PRO A 54 5.00 -10.74 3.70
N GLU A 55 4.17 -11.43 4.49
CA GLU A 55 3.34 -10.84 5.53
C GLU A 55 4.12 -10.46 6.79
N ARG A 56 5.39 -10.86 6.88
CA ARG A 56 6.26 -10.59 8.03
C ARG A 56 7.41 -9.66 7.63
N GLY A 57 7.71 -8.73 8.50
CA GLY A 57 8.80 -7.79 8.27
C GLY A 57 8.37 -6.57 7.46
N GLY A 58 9.33 -5.78 7.04
CA GLY A 58 9.10 -4.56 6.31
C GLY A 58 8.88 -4.79 4.82
N MET A 59 8.50 -3.71 4.16
CA MET A 59 8.43 -3.68 2.71
C MET A 59 9.01 -2.37 2.19
N GLU A 60 9.46 -2.40 0.96
CA GLU A 60 9.92 -1.22 0.25
C GLU A 60 8.90 -0.87 -0.82
N VAL A 61 8.52 0.40 -0.88
CA VAL A 61 7.55 0.91 -1.84
C VAL A 61 8.22 1.94 -2.74
N ALA A 62 8.02 1.82 -4.03
CA ALA A 62 8.55 2.74 -5.02
C ALA A 62 7.53 3.00 -6.13
N HIS A 63 7.69 4.13 -6.83
CA HIS A 63 6.90 4.42 -8.02
C HIS A 63 7.34 3.53 -9.17
N ARG A 64 6.39 3.11 -9.98
CA ARG A 64 6.64 2.21 -11.13
C ARG A 64 7.19 2.95 -12.34
N THR A 65 6.70 4.16 -12.57
CA THR A 65 6.99 4.96 -13.77
C THR A 65 7.38 6.36 -13.35
N LEU A 66 8.45 6.89 -13.95
CA LEU A 66 8.87 8.27 -13.73
C LEU A 66 7.94 9.20 -14.52
N THR A 67 7.19 10.02 -13.80
CA THR A 67 6.29 11.03 -14.36
C THR A 67 6.94 12.41 -14.31
N PRO A 68 6.47 13.40 -15.11
CA PRO A 68 6.98 14.77 -15.00
C PRO A 68 6.87 15.37 -13.60
N ALA A 69 5.79 15.03 -12.86
CA ALA A 69 5.61 15.50 -11.48
C ALA A 69 6.69 14.92 -10.55
N LEU A 70 7.01 13.64 -10.70
CA LEU A 70 8.07 13.00 -9.92
C LEU A 70 9.46 13.56 -10.26
N GLU A 71 9.73 13.82 -11.53
CA GLU A 71 10.96 14.47 -11.94
C GLU A 71 11.11 15.85 -11.30
N ALA A 72 10.02 16.62 -11.26
CA ALA A 72 9.99 17.94 -10.61
C ALA A 72 10.29 17.84 -9.11
N ASP A 73 9.90 16.75 -8.47
CA ASP A 73 10.16 16.47 -7.06
C ASP A 73 11.56 15.92 -6.78
N GLY A 74 12.37 15.71 -7.83
CA GLY A 74 13.75 15.27 -7.69
C GLY A 74 13.97 13.77 -7.86
N TYR A 75 12.95 13.01 -8.22
CA TYR A 75 13.09 11.57 -8.50
C TYR A 75 13.84 11.34 -9.80
N GLU A 76 14.61 10.27 -9.83
CA GLU A 76 15.36 9.82 -11.00
C GLU A 76 14.89 8.42 -11.43
N LYS A 77 15.32 7.99 -12.61
CA LYS A 77 14.95 6.67 -13.14
C LYS A 77 15.38 5.53 -12.22
N GLU A 78 16.51 5.69 -11.55
CA GLU A 78 17.07 4.70 -10.62
C GLU A 78 16.22 4.54 -9.35
N ASP A 79 15.37 5.53 -9.05
CA ASP A 79 14.47 5.51 -7.90
C ASP A 79 13.18 4.73 -8.16
N MET A 80 12.93 4.34 -9.41
CA MET A 80 11.71 3.65 -9.80
C MET A 80 11.74 2.18 -9.40
N ALA A 81 10.54 1.59 -9.27
CA ALA A 81 10.40 0.18 -8.93
C ALA A 81 11.02 -0.72 -10.00
N LEU A 82 11.64 -1.79 -9.55
CA LEU A 82 12.17 -2.84 -10.42
C LEU A 82 11.03 -3.76 -10.90
N PRO A 83 11.26 -4.55 -11.98
CA PRO A 83 10.22 -5.44 -12.51
C PRO A 83 9.66 -6.45 -11.50
N GLU A 84 10.44 -6.84 -10.49
CA GLU A 84 10.03 -7.78 -9.45
C GLU A 84 9.12 -7.15 -8.39
N HIS A 85 8.99 -5.83 -8.35
CA HIS A 85 8.07 -5.16 -7.43
C HIS A 85 6.61 -5.47 -7.79
N ILE A 86 5.78 -5.59 -6.77
CA ILE A 86 4.35 -5.91 -6.91
C ILE A 86 3.54 -4.61 -6.83
N PRO A 87 2.69 -4.31 -7.84
CA PRO A 87 1.83 -3.12 -7.79
C PRO A 87 0.95 -3.10 -6.54
N CYS A 88 0.81 -1.92 -5.92
CA CYS A 88 0.09 -1.77 -4.67
C CYS A 88 -0.68 -0.45 -4.58
N VAL A 89 -1.60 -0.36 -3.64
CA VAL A 89 -2.25 0.87 -3.20
C VAL A 89 -1.94 1.07 -1.73
N VAL A 90 -1.73 2.31 -1.32
CA VAL A 90 -1.36 2.64 0.06
C VAL A 90 -2.53 3.28 0.77
N PHE A 91 -2.87 2.76 1.96
CA PHE A 91 -3.86 3.34 2.85
C PHE A 91 -3.14 4.11 3.95
N PHE A 92 -3.62 5.30 4.24
CA PHE A 92 -3.04 6.16 5.27
C PHE A 92 -3.70 5.93 6.62
N PRO A 93 -2.90 5.88 7.70
CA PRO A 93 -3.45 5.88 9.05
C PRO A 93 -4.16 7.18 9.40
#